data_2858daa06576a61588d96574503e7596
#
_entry.id   2858daa06576a61588d96574503e7596
#
_cell.length_a   1.000
_cell.length_b   1.000
_cell.length_c   1.000
_cell.angle_alpha   90.00
_cell.angle_beta   90.00
_cell.angle_gamma   90.00
#
_symmetry.space_group_name_H-M   'P 1'
#
loop_
_entity.id
_entity.type
_entity.pdbx_description
1 polymer ?
#
loop_
_entity_poly.entity_id
_entity_poly.type
_entity_poly.pdbx_seq_one_letter_code
_entity_poly.pdbx_strand_id
1 'polypeptide(L)'
;MKTYEFGKSDTVLIQPVGKHELSWIENKVREIHRLTSADFKYIAVEIDDWNDDLSPWKAQAVFKDDDFGGGAVKTLEKILTLCSDKKKYYIGGYSLAGLFSLWAAYQTDIFTGIAAVSPSVWF
;
A
#
# COMPACT_ATOMS: atom_id res chain seq x y z
N MET A 1 0.74 -7.36 -12.13
CA MET A 1 0.16 -6.78 -10.88
C MET A 1 -1.14 -6.09 -11.22
N LYS A 2 -2.22 -6.47 -10.53
CA LYS A 2 -3.52 -5.85 -10.77
C LYS A 2 -3.67 -4.57 -9.96
N THR A 3 -4.18 -3.53 -10.61
CA THR A 3 -4.46 -2.26 -9.96
C THR A 3 -5.89 -1.81 -10.24
N TYR A 4 -6.43 -1.02 -9.32
CA TYR A 4 -7.77 -0.46 -9.42
C TYR A 4 -7.66 1.04 -9.16
N GLU A 5 -8.05 1.87 -10.13
CA GLU A 5 -7.79 3.31 -10.08
C GLU A 5 -9.09 4.10 -10.01
N PHE A 6 -9.12 5.10 -9.15
CA PHE A 6 -10.26 6.00 -8.94
C PHE A 6 -9.75 7.43 -8.90
N GLY A 7 -10.33 8.30 -9.73
CA GLY A 7 -9.98 9.72 -9.78
C GLY A 7 -8.92 10.05 -10.82
N LYS A 8 -8.60 11.34 -10.94
CA LYS A 8 -7.71 11.85 -12.00
C LYS A 8 -6.72 12.92 -11.52
N SER A 9 -6.55 13.10 -10.22
CA SER A 9 -5.67 14.12 -9.66
C SER A 9 -4.18 13.76 -9.86
N ASP A 10 -3.33 14.77 -9.82
CA ASP A 10 -1.88 14.58 -9.78
C ASP A 10 -1.37 14.28 -8.36
N THR A 11 -2.24 14.33 -7.37
CA THR A 11 -1.98 13.83 -6.02
C THR A 11 -2.54 12.42 -5.94
N VAL A 12 -1.68 11.44 -5.70
CA VAL A 12 -2.01 10.02 -5.81
C VAL A 12 -1.75 9.30 -4.49
N LEU A 13 -2.76 8.60 -3.99
CA LEU A 13 -2.62 7.70 -2.86
C LEU A 13 -2.56 6.26 -3.38
N ILE A 14 -1.46 5.57 -3.12
CA ILE A 14 -1.28 4.16 -3.47
C ILE A 14 -1.46 3.32 -2.20
N GLN A 15 -2.26 2.26 -2.30
CA GLN A 15 -2.50 1.38 -1.16
C GLN A 15 -2.47 -0.07 -1.59
N PRO A 16 -1.55 -0.88 -1.02
CA PRO A 16 -1.62 -2.34 -1.15
C PRO A 16 -2.85 -2.87 -0.45
N VAL A 17 -3.62 -3.72 -1.12
CA VAL A 17 -4.86 -4.29 -0.60
C VAL A 17 -4.89 -5.80 -0.83
N GLY A 18 -5.52 -6.52 0.08
CA GLY A 18 -5.81 -7.93 -0.11
C GLY A 18 -7.06 -8.14 -0.95
N LYS A 19 -7.21 -9.34 -1.51
CA LYS A 19 -8.37 -9.65 -2.35
C LYS A 19 -9.71 -9.46 -1.63
N HIS A 20 -9.74 -9.74 -0.34
CA HIS A 20 -10.95 -9.58 0.48
C HIS A 20 -11.39 -8.13 0.64
N GLU A 21 -10.50 -7.17 0.38
CA GLU A 21 -10.82 -5.75 0.50
C GLU A 21 -11.39 -5.14 -0.79
N LEU A 22 -11.34 -5.86 -1.90
CA LEU A 22 -11.73 -5.31 -3.22
C LEU A 22 -13.18 -4.84 -3.26
N SER A 23 -14.08 -5.54 -2.58
CA SER A 23 -15.51 -5.16 -2.53
C SER A 23 -15.76 -3.87 -1.74
N TRP A 24 -14.79 -3.44 -0.94
CA TRP A 24 -14.92 -2.24 -0.08
C TRP A 24 -14.23 -1.00 -0.62
N ILE A 25 -13.41 -1.15 -1.68
CA ILE A 25 -12.55 -0.06 -2.17
C ILE A 25 -13.36 1.15 -2.59
N GLU A 26 -14.41 0.95 -3.37
CA GLU A 26 -15.21 2.06 -3.88
C GLU A 26 -15.84 2.86 -2.74
N ASN A 27 -16.37 2.17 -1.73
CA ASN A 27 -16.93 2.82 -0.53
C ASN A 27 -15.84 3.56 0.25
N LYS A 28 -14.65 2.97 0.37
CA LYS A 28 -13.52 3.60 1.05
C LYS A 28 -13.12 4.91 0.37
N VAL A 29 -12.98 4.88 -0.95
CA VAL A 29 -12.60 6.08 -1.72
C VAL A 29 -13.64 7.17 -1.56
N ARG A 30 -14.92 6.82 -1.66
CA ARG A 30 -16.03 7.77 -1.47
C ARG A 30 -15.99 8.39 -0.08
N GLU A 31 -15.73 7.60 0.95
CA GLU A 31 -15.67 8.05 2.33
C GLU A 31 -14.49 8.99 2.57
N ILE A 32 -13.32 8.68 2.00
CA ILE A 32 -12.15 9.56 2.11
C ILE A 32 -12.45 10.91 1.44
N HIS A 33 -13.06 10.93 0.26
CA HIS A 33 -13.43 12.16 -0.42
C HIS A 33 -14.42 12.97 0.41
N ARG A 34 -15.40 12.32 1.04
CA ARG A 34 -16.38 12.97 1.91
C ARG A 34 -15.72 13.65 3.10
N LEU A 35 -14.73 13.01 3.70
CA LEU A 35 -14.09 13.50 4.93
C LEU A 35 -13.06 14.58 4.68
N THR A 36 -12.33 14.51 3.58
CA THR A 36 -11.19 15.40 3.35
C THR A 36 -11.48 16.56 2.41
N SER A 37 -12.49 16.43 1.56
CA SER A 37 -12.78 17.37 0.47
C SER A 37 -11.59 17.62 -0.45
N ALA A 38 -10.53 16.80 -0.33
CA ALA A 38 -9.33 16.92 -1.14
C ALA A 38 -9.53 16.18 -2.46
N ASP A 39 -8.93 16.72 -3.53
CA ASP A 39 -8.88 16.05 -4.80
C ASP A 39 -7.68 15.13 -4.83
N PHE A 40 -7.91 13.84 -5.09
CA PHE A 40 -6.83 12.84 -5.17
C PHE A 40 -7.24 11.69 -6.07
N LYS A 41 -6.23 11.01 -6.62
CA LYS A 41 -6.39 9.73 -7.30
C LYS A 41 -6.02 8.62 -6.34
N TYR A 42 -6.83 7.58 -6.29
CA TYR A 42 -6.57 6.41 -5.46
C TYR A 42 -6.20 5.24 -6.36
N ILE A 43 -5.09 4.58 -6.04
CA ILE A 43 -4.66 3.36 -6.73
C ILE A 43 -4.55 2.24 -5.70
N ALA A 44 -5.44 1.26 -5.80
CA ALA A 44 -5.34 0.04 -5.03
C ALA A 44 -4.47 -0.95 -5.80
N VAL A 45 -3.47 -1.51 -5.13
CA VAL A 45 -2.58 -2.53 -5.68
C VAL A 45 -2.94 -3.86 -5.05
N GLU A 46 -3.48 -4.79 -5.84
CA GLU A 46 -3.88 -6.09 -5.33
C GLU A 46 -2.64 -6.94 -5.03
N ILE A 47 -2.56 -7.44 -3.80
CA ILE A 47 -1.45 -8.27 -3.34
C ILE A 47 -1.89 -9.74 -3.36
N ASP A 48 -1.13 -10.58 -4.05
CA ASP A 48 -1.45 -12.00 -4.19
C ASP A 48 -1.10 -12.81 -2.95
N ASP A 49 0.10 -12.62 -2.42
CA ASP A 49 0.56 -13.29 -1.21
C ASP A 49 0.88 -12.23 -0.16
N TRP A 50 -0.07 -12.00 0.74
CA TRP A 50 -0.02 -10.90 1.70
C TRP A 50 1.26 -10.92 2.56
N ASN A 51 1.55 -12.06 3.17
CA ASN A 51 2.68 -12.15 4.08
C ASN A 51 4.03 -12.10 3.36
N ASP A 52 4.14 -12.77 2.22
CA ASP A 52 5.40 -12.79 1.48
C ASP A 52 5.67 -11.48 0.75
N ASP A 53 4.65 -10.94 0.09
CA ASP A 53 4.84 -9.79 -0.81
C ASP A 53 5.00 -8.46 -0.07
N LEU A 54 4.54 -8.36 1.17
CA LEU A 54 4.59 -7.12 1.94
C LEU A 54 5.62 -7.12 3.06
N SER A 55 6.25 -8.25 3.36
CA SER A 55 7.25 -8.29 4.43
C SER A 55 8.62 -7.83 3.92
N PRO A 56 9.26 -6.86 4.61
CA PRO A 56 10.58 -6.37 4.24
C PRO A 56 11.70 -7.39 4.45
N TRP A 57 11.50 -8.36 5.31
CA TRP A 57 12.45 -9.42 5.63
C TRP A 57 11.70 -10.72 5.91
N LYS A 58 12.44 -11.83 5.88
CA LYS A 58 11.90 -13.14 6.23
C LYS A 58 11.70 -13.25 7.74
N ALA A 59 10.58 -13.81 8.17
CA ALA A 59 10.28 -14.04 9.57
C ALA A 59 9.32 -15.21 9.73
N GLN A 60 9.34 -15.84 10.92
CA GLN A 60 8.41 -16.91 11.24
C GLN A 60 7.04 -16.36 11.61
N ALA A 61 6.01 -17.16 11.40
CA ALA A 61 4.66 -16.81 11.78
C ALA A 61 4.54 -16.62 13.29
N VAL A 62 3.77 -15.61 13.72
CA VAL A 62 3.53 -15.33 15.13
C VAL A 62 2.19 -15.92 15.59
N PHE A 63 1.17 -15.84 14.74
CA PHE A 63 -0.19 -16.23 15.13
C PHE A 63 -0.78 -17.38 14.32
N LYS A 64 -0.22 -17.69 13.15
CA LYS A 64 -0.69 -18.71 12.24
C LYS A 64 0.52 -19.43 11.64
N ASP A 65 0.26 -20.46 10.84
CA ASP A 65 1.33 -21.23 10.20
C ASP A 65 1.96 -20.54 8.99
N ASP A 66 1.50 -19.35 8.64
CA ASP A 66 2.00 -18.61 7.46
C ASP A 66 3.20 -17.74 7.84
N ASP A 67 4.37 -18.11 7.37
CA ASP A 67 5.59 -17.33 7.54
C ASP A 67 5.59 -16.08 6.63
N PHE A 68 6.57 -15.20 6.86
CA PHE A 68 6.78 -14.00 6.07
C PHE A 68 7.97 -14.22 5.13
N GLY A 69 7.74 -14.03 3.83
CA GLY A 69 8.72 -14.39 2.79
C GLY A 69 9.76 -13.33 2.47
N GLY A 70 9.56 -12.09 2.90
CA GLY A 70 10.53 -11.01 2.64
C GLY A 70 10.50 -10.48 1.21
N GLY A 71 9.35 -10.53 0.52
CA GLY A 71 9.20 -10.12 -0.88
C GLY A 71 8.92 -8.64 -1.12
N ALA A 72 9.01 -7.79 -0.10
CA ALA A 72 8.64 -6.38 -0.21
C ALA A 72 9.45 -5.61 -1.26
N VAL A 73 10.72 -5.94 -1.46
CA VAL A 73 11.56 -5.26 -2.47
C VAL A 73 10.95 -5.40 -3.86
N LYS A 74 10.55 -6.60 -4.24
CA LYS A 74 9.92 -6.84 -5.55
C LYS A 74 8.58 -6.12 -5.68
N THR A 75 7.80 -6.11 -4.61
CA THR A 75 6.52 -5.40 -4.58
C THR A 75 6.73 -3.90 -4.76
N LEU A 76 7.70 -3.33 -4.04
CA LEU A 76 8.03 -1.91 -4.19
C LEU A 76 8.49 -1.59 -5.61
N GLU A 77 9.33 -2.41 -6.22
CA GLU A 77 9.77 -2.21 -7.61
C GLU A 77 8.58 -2.15 -8.56
N LYS A 78 7.59 -3.03 -8.40
CA LYS A 78 6.38 -3.03 -9.22
C LYS A 78 5.55 -1.76 -8.98
N ILE A 79 5.40 -1.34 -7.74
CA ILE A 79 4.67 -0.10 -7.41
C ILE A 79 5.36 1.11 -8.03
N LEU A 80 6.68 1.17 -7.99
CA LEU A 80 7.43 2.29 -8.55
C LEU A 80 7.25 2.42 -10.06
N THR A 81 6.90 1.35 -10.76
CA THR A 81 6.59 1.43 -12.20
C THR A 81 5.31 2.23 -12.46
N LEU A 82 4.45 2.41 -11.47
CA LEU A 82 3.23 3.21 -11.57
C LEU A 82 3.49 4.70 -11.36
N CYS A 83 4.69 5.06 -10.89
CA CYS A 83 5.00 6.41 -10.46
C CYS A 83 5.76 7.19 -11.53
N SER A 84 5.52 8.50 -11.58
CA SER A 84 6.26 9.42 -12.44
C SER A 84 6.76 10.61 -11.60
N ASP A 85 7.73 11.35 -12.11
CA ASP A 85 8.28 12.52 -11.43
C ASP A 85 7.35 13.75 -11.49
N LYS A 86 6.22 13.65 -12.19
CA LYS A 86 5.29 14.76 -12.41
C LYS A 86 4.14 14.80 -11.43
N LYS A 87 4.05 13.83 -10.53
CA LYS A 87 2.92 13.70 -9.59
C LYS A 87 3.42 13.58 -8.17
N LYS A 88 2.55 13.85 -7.21
CA LYS A 88 2.83 13.62 -5.79
C LYS A 88 2.22 12.31 -5.37
N TYR A 89 3.04 11.47 -4.74
CA TYR A 89 2.60 10.15 -4.31
C TYR A 89 2.62 10.03 -2.80
N TYR A 90 1.55 9.42 -2.30
CA TYR A 90 1.42 9.00 -0.91
C TYR A 90 1.23 7.49 -0.92
N ILE A 91 1.78 6.82 0.06
CA ILE A 91 1.57 5.38 0.23
C ILE A 91 0.96 5.12 1.59
N GLY A 92 0.02 4.19 1.65
CA GLY A 92 -0.65 3.88 2.89
C GLY A 92 -1.07 2.44 2.95
N GLY A 93 -1.46 2.00 4.12
CA GLY A 93 -1.95 0.66 4.31
C GLY A 93 -2.23 0.35 5.75
N TYR A 94 -2.91 -0.76 5.96
CA TYR A 94 -3.31 -1.26 7.26
C TYR A 94 -2.50 -2.52 7.57
N SER A 95 -2.13 -2.69 8.85
CA SER A 95 -1.43 -3.88 9.34
C SER A 95 -0.09 -4.08 8.63
N LEU A 96 0.12 -5.20 7.94
CA LEU A 96 1.38 -5.47 7.23
C LEU A 96 1.60 -4.47 6.08
N ALA A 97 0.55 -4.03 5.41
CA ALA A 97 0.64 -2.97 4.41
C ALA A 97 1.05 -1.63 5.05
N GLY A 98 0.72 -1.40 6.30
CA GLY A 98 1.19 -0.25 7.07
C GLY A 98 2.70 -0.33 7.31
N LEU A 99 3.21 -1.49 7.72
CA LEU A 99 4.65 -1.70 7.86
C LEU A 99 5.37 -1.56 6.52
N PHE A 100 4.81 -2.14 5.47
CA PHE A 100 5.36 -2.01 4.11
C PHE A 100 5.49 -0.54 3.71
N SER A 101 4.47 0.27 4.00
CA SER A 101 4.47 1.70 3.67
C SER A 101 5.56 2.46 4.41
N LEU A 102 5.73 2.19 5.71
CA LEU A 102 6.80 2.79 6.51
C LEU A 102 8.18 2.41 5.95
N TRP A 103 8.38 1.12 5.67
CA TRP A 103 9.63 0.63 5.11
C TRP A 103 9.91 1.25 3.74
N ALA A 104 8.90 1.33 2.86
CA ALA A 104 9.05 1.89 1.53
C ALA A 104 9.51 3.35 1.56
N ALA A 105 9.07 4.12 2.55
CA ALA A 105 9.47 5.51 2.69
C ALA A 105 10.96 5.66 2.98
N TYR A 106 11.59 4.67 3.59
CA TYR A 106 13.04 4.66 3.80
C TYR A 106 13.81 4.18 2.58
N GLN A 107 13.15 3.51 1.62
CA GLN A 107 13.80 2.96 0.45
C GLN A 107 13.85 3.93 -0.74
N THR A 108 12.96 4.93 -0.76
CA THR A 108 12.83 5.82 -1.92
C THR A 108 12.30 7.18 -1.47
N ASP A 109 12.67 8.23 -2.22
CA ASP A 109 12.18 9.59 -2.00
C ASP A 109 10.89 9.89 -2.78
N ILE A 110 10.34 8.92 -3.47
CA ILE A 110 9.15 9.09 -4.32
C ILE A 110 7.91 9.49 -3.51
N PHE A 111 7.78 8.94 -2.29
CA PHE A 111 6.57 9.18 -1.49
C PHE A 111 6.69 10.45 -0.65
N THR A 112 5.75 11.38 -0.89
CA THR A 112 5.67 12.63 -0.15
C THR A 112 5.19 12.41 1.29
N GLY A 113 4.35 11.40 1.50
CA GLY A 113 3.83 11.08 2.83
C GLY A 113 3.36 9.64 2.92
N ILE A 114 3.10 9.21 4.14
CA ILE A 114 2.70 7.86 4.48
C ILE A 114 1.46 7.90 5.36
N ALA A 115 0.53 6.95 5.12
CA ALA A 115 -0.63 6.75 5.98
C ALA A 115 -0.61 5.29 6.49
N ALA A 116 0.21 5.02 7.49
CA ALA A 116 0.31 3.69 8.09
C ALA A 116 -0.69 3.56 9.25
N VAL A 117 -1.62 2.62 9.11
CA VAL A 117 -2.66 2.37 10.11
C VAL A 117 -2.37 1.03 10.79
N SER A 118 -2.21 1.06 12.13
CA SER A 118 -1.89 -0.12 12.94
C SER A 118 -0.80 -0.98 12.30
N PRO A 119 0.38 -0.41 11.99
CA PRO A 119 1.41 -1.15 11.27
C PRO A 119 1.92 -2.34 12.08
N SER A 120 2.23 -3.43 11.37
CA SER A 120 2.72 -4.66 12.00
C SER A 120 4.22 -4.53 12.33
N VAL A 121 4.54 -3.78 13.39
CA VAL A 121 5.94 -3.50 13.78
C VAL A 121 6.47 -4.48 14.82
N TRP A 122 5.72 -5.53 15.12
CA TRP A 122 6.03 -6.50 16.17
C TRP A 122 6.93 -7.65 15.71
N PHE A 123 7.27 -7.75 14.45
CA PHE A 123 8.10 -8.85 13.94
C PHE A 123 9.40 -8.40 13.28
#